data_6840fe0f85ecd572306a4aa89c0e4288
#
_entry.id   6840fe0f85ecd572306a4aa89c0e4288
#
_cell.length_a   1.000
_cell.length_b   1.000
_cell.length_c   1.000
_cell.angle_alpha   90.00
_cell.angle_beta   90.00
_cell.angle_gamma   90.00
#
_symmetry.space_group_name_H-M   'P 1'
#
loop_
_entity.id
_entity.type
_entity.pdbx_description
1 polymer ?
#
loop_
_entity_poly.entity_id
_entity_poly.type
_entity_poly.pdbx_seq_one_letter_code
_entity_poly.pdbx_strand_id
1 'polypeptide(L)'
;SESYSGNSSDCICPQSGTVSNVIYNGKNVCRFGVCNELNGIPGAYKSYPYKRINGVGLFCHEFSHCMGLPDLYTTRVASEECQNANNQELEFWDLMDGGEYVNNGYRPSEYSAWEREALGWMSIDTLKDTTSVVLKTIDNGGKAYRFMNNNDVTGKEYFILENVQY
;
A
#
# COMPACT_ATOMS: atom_id res chain seq x y z
N SER A 1 19.10 -9.29 -14.14
CA SER A 1 18.15 -8.49 -14.88
C SER A 1 17.46 -7.51 -13.98
N GLU A 2 17.32 -6.33 -14.43
CA GLU A 2 16.97 -5.19 -13.59
C GLU A 2 15.61 -4.60 -13.95
N SER A 3 14.86 -5.22 -14.85
CA SER A 3 13.55 -4.70 -15.23
C SER A 3 12.48 -5.77 -15.19
N TYR A 4 11.30 -5.36 -14.79
CA TYR A 4 10.11 -6.20 -14.82
C TYR A 4 9.57 -6.30 -16.25
N SER A 5 9.31 -7.53 -16.68
CA SER A 5 8.42 -7.80 -17.81
C SER A 5 7.54 -8.98 -17.43
N GLY A 6 6.24 -8.79 -17.43
CA GLY A 6 5.28 -9.78 -16.96
C GLY A 6 5.33 -11.17 -17.60
N ASN A 7 6.18 -11.38 -18.62
CA ASN A 7 6.27 -12.63 -19.37
C ASN A 7 7.71 -13.13 -19.56
N SER A 8 8.69 -12.59 -18.87
CA SER A 8 10.09 -13.03 -19.03
C SER A 8 10.60 -13.67 -17.75
N SER A 9 11.07 -14.92 -17.85
CA SER A 9 11.75 -15.63 -16.77
C SER A 9 13.05 -14.94 -16.30
N ASP A 10 13.54 -13.99 -17.10
CA ASP A 10 14.80 -13.29 -16.85
C ASP A 10 14.61 -11.96 -16.08
N CYS A 11 13.37 -11.64 -15.71
CA CYS A 11 13.06 -10.39 -15.03
C CYS A 11 12.73 -10.62 -13.55
N ILE A 12 13.13 -9.67 -12.72
CA ILE A 12 12.75 -9.61 -11.32
C ILE A 12 11.32 -9.03 -11.25
N CYS A 13 10.42 -9.81 -10.68
CA CYS A 13 9.08 -9.32 -10.34
C CYS A 13 9.13 -8.74 -8.93
N PRO A 14 8.65 -7.52 -8.70
CA PRO A 14 8.46 -6.99 -7.36
C PRO A 14 7.56 -7.91 -6.57
N GLN A 15 7.96 -8.24 -5.37
CA GLN A 15 7.21 -9.12 -4.49
C GLN A 15 7.74 -9.08 -3.07
N SER A 16 6.90 -9.42 -2.15
CA SER A 16 7.26 -9.69 -0.77
C SER A 16 6.92 -11.12 -0.38
N GLY A 17 7.51 -11.59 0.67
CA GLY A 17 7.24 -12.95 1.13
C GLY A 17 7.81 -13.24 2.50
N THR A 18 7.62 -14.50 2.90
CA THR A 18 8.13 -15.00 4.18
C THR A 18 9.25 -16.02 3.93
N VAL A 19 10.21 -16.02 4.83
CA VAL A 19 11.25 -17.05 4.91
C VAL A 19 11.21 -17.72 6.27
N SER A 20 11.58 -18.99 6.31
CA SER A 20 11.66 -19.75 7.56
C SER A 20 13.08 -20.27 7.78
N ASN A 21 13.44 -20.42 9.04
CA ASN A 21 14.73 -20.99 9.45
C ASN A 21 15.98 -20.21 8.99
N VAL A 22 15.84 -18.91 8.75
CA VAL A 22 16.97 -18.04 8.45
C VAL A 22 17.33 -17.25 9.70
N ILE A 23 18.55 -17.43 10.20
CA ILE A 23 19.07 -16.70 11.37
C ILE A 23 20.28 -15.88 10.92
N TYR A 24 20.24 -14.59 11.22
CA TYR A 24 21.37 -13.69 11.00
C TYR A 24 21.65 -12.88 12.28
N ASN A 25 22.90 -12.93 12.74
CA ASN A 25 23.32 -12.30 14.01
C ASN A 25 22.40 -12.61 15.20
N GLY A 26 21.94 -13.88 15.32
CA GLY A 26 21.06 -14.31 16.41
C GLY A 26 19.62 -13.84 16.31
N LYS A 27 19.23 -13.22 15.20
CA LYS A 27 17.84 -12.78 14.93
C LYS A 27 17.25 -13.59 13.79
N ASN A 28 16.00 -13.97 13.93
CA ASN A 28 15.26 -14.61 12.85
C ASN A 28 14.96 -13.58 11.74
N VAL A 29 15.28 -13.95 10.51
CA VAL A 29 14.81 -13.25 9.31
C VAL A 29 13.50 -13.90 8.90
N CYS A 30 12.40 -13.14 8.95
CA CYS A 30 11.06 -13.69 8.75
C CYS A 30 10.45 -13.28 7.40
N ARG A 31 10.83 -12.13 6.88
CA ARG A 31 10.23 -11.54 5.68
C ARG A 31 11.28 -10.97 4.76
N PHE A 32 10.95 -10.88 3.49
CA PHE A 32 11.76 -10.22 2.47
C PHE A 32 10.89 -9.42 1.52
N GLY A 33 11.45 -8.35 0.96
CA GLY A 33 10.92 -7.65 -0.20
C GLY A 33 11.95 -7.68 -1.31
N VAL A 34 11.49 -7.85 -2.53
CA VAL A 34 12.31 -7.82 -3.74
C VAL A 34 11.77 -6.75 -4.67
N CYS A 35 12.62 -5.86 -5.11
CA CYS A 35 12.30 -4.82 -6.08
C CYS A 35 13.26 -4.90 -7.25
N ASN A 36 12.77 -4.60 -8.45
CA ASN A 36 13.62 -4.42 -9.60
C ASN A 36 14.26 -3.01 -9.58
N GLU A 37 15.50 -2.94 -10.00
CA GLU A 37 16.23 -1.67 -10.07
C GLU A 37 15.68 -0.74 -11.14
N LEU A 38 15.31 -1.31 -12.29
CA LEU A 38 14.90 -0.54 -13.46
C LEU A 38 13.43 -0.75 -13.78
N ASN A 39 12.74 0.37 -14.02
CA ASN A 39 11.39 0.36 -14.52
C ASN A 39 11.39 0.22 -16.05
N GLY A 40 10.61 -0.71 -16.55
CA GLY A 40 10.36 -0.84 -17.97
C GLY A 40 10.10 -2.29 -18.40
N ILE A 41 9.20 -2.45 -19.37
CA ILE A 41 8.86 -3.73 -19.98
C ILE A 41 9.79 -3.95 -21.18
N PRO A 42 10.61 -5.01 -21.22
CA PRO A 42 11.40 -5.34 -22.41
C PRO A 42 10.46 -5.48 -23.62
N GLY A 43 10.73 -4.72 -24.68
CA GLY A 43 9.93 -4.72 -25.91
C GLY A 43 8.87 -3.63 -26.02
N ALA A 44 8.49 -2.96 -24.93
CA ALA A 44 7.56 -1.81 -24.96
C ALA A 44 8.29 -0.47 -25.28
N TYR A 45 9.55 -0.53 -25.57
CA TYR A 45 10.48 0.61 -25.62
C TYR A 45 10.43 1.50 -26.85
N LYS A 46 9.49 1.28 -27.75
CA LYS A 46 9.34 2.22 -28.89
C LYS A 46 9.02 3.64 -28.46
N SER A 47 8.46 3.81 -27.26
CA SER A 47 8.11 5.13 -26.71
C SER A 47 9.06 5.64 -25.63
N TYR A 48 9.86 4.77 -25.01
CA TYR A 48 10.79 5.15 -23.94
C TYR A 48 12.16 4.48 -24.20
N PRO A 49 13.07 5.14 -24.91
CA PRO A 49 14.33 4.54 -25.30
C PRO A 49 15.30 4.29 -24.14
N TYR A 50 14.98 4.73 -22.93
CA TYR A 50 15.85 4.61 -21.78
C TYR A 50 15.17 3.90 -20.62
N LYS A 51 15.83 2.88 -20.10
CA LYS A 51 15.49 2.29 -18.81
C LYS A 51 15.68 3.37 -17.74
N ARG A 52 14.68 3.53 -16.85
CA ARG A 52 14.75 4.45 -15.73
C ARG A 52 14.97 3.65 -14.46
N ILE A 53 15.72 4.20 -13.53
CA ILE A 53 15.76 3.68 -12.17
C ILE A 53 14.33 3.71 -11.64
N ASN A 54 13.93 2.63 -10.99
CA ASN A 54 12.60 2.53 -10.42
C ASN A 54 12.39 3.57 -9.31
N GLY A 55 11.18 4.08 -9.19
CA GLY A 55 10.84 5.01 -8.12
C GLY A 55 10.85 4.35 -6.75
N VAL A 56 11.02 5.14 -5.71
CA VAL A 56 11.04 4.67 -4.32
C VAL A 56 9.70 4.06 -3.88
N GLY A 57 8.60 4.41 -4.56
CA GLY A 57 7.25 3.97 -4.21
C GLY A 57 7.12 2.46 -4.20
N LEU A 58 7.62 1.79 -5.24
CA LEU A 58 7.61 0.33 -5.30
C LEU A 58 8.40 -0.30 -4.14
N PHE A 59 9.57 0.25 -3.82
CA PHE A 59 10.33 -0.23 -2.67
C PHE A 59 9.56 -0.03 -1.36
N CYS A 60 8.93 1.12 -1.17
CA CYS A 60 8.14 1.40 0.01
C CYS A 60 6.95 0.44 0.13
N HIS A 61 6.25 0.15 -0.97
CA HIS A 61 5.15 -0.80 -1.02
C HIS A 61 5.59 -2.19 -0.58
N GLU A 62 6.60 -2.78 -1.22
CA GLU A 62 7.09 -4.11 -0.89
C GLU A 62 7.69 -4.20 0.53
N PHE A 63 8.33 -3.13 0.98
CA PHE A 63 8.84 -3.08 2.35
C PHE A 63 7.71 -2.98 3.38
N SER A 64 6.60 -2.34 3.04
CA SER A 64 5.41 -2.25 3.90
C SER A 64 4.80 -3.61 4.17
N HIS A 65 4.82 -4.52 3.20
CA HIS A 65 4.47 -5.92 3.43
C HIS A 65 5.39 -6.58 4.46
N CYS A 66 6.67 -6.25 4.46
CA CYS A 66 7.58 -6.75 5.48
C CYS A 66 7.22 -6.24 6.88
N MET A 67 6.62 -5.07 6.98
CA MET A 67 6.10 -4.51 8.23
C MET A 67 4.72 -5.08 8.62
N GLY A 68 4.04 -5.75 7.71
CA GLY A 68 2.79 -6.46 7.98
C GLY A 68 1.55 -5.88 7.31
N LEU A 69 1.68 -4.86 6.48
CA LEU A 69 0.55 -4.30 5.74
C LEU A 69 0.16 -5.23 4.57
N PRO A 70 -1.13 -5.40 4.29
CA PRO A 70 -1.62 -6.11 3.11
C PRO A 70 -1.69 -5.18 1.90
N ASP A 71 -1.90 -5.77 0.70
CA ASP A 71 -2.42 -5.02 -0.44
C ASP A 71 -3.82 -4.49 -0.14
N LEU A 72 -4.10 -3.28 -0.56
CA LEU A 72 -5.42 -2.65 -0.46
C LEU A 72 -6.17 -2.60 -1.79
N TYR A 73 -5.61 -3.24 -2.81
CA TYR A 73 -6.28 -3.51 -4.08
C TYR A 73 -6.70 -4.99 -4.17
N THR A 74 -7.57 -5.31 -5.10
CA THR A 74 -8.07 -6.67 -5.31
C THR A 74 -7.00 -7.58 -5.88
N THR A 75 -6.47 -8.50 -5.05
CA THR A 75 -5.45 -9.48 -5.46
C THR A 75 -6.01 -10.77 -6.04
N ARG A 76 -7.32 -11.01 -5.92
CA ARG A 76 -8.00 -12.23 -6.41
C ARG A 76 -8.55 -12.03 -7.80
N VAL A 77 -7.89 -12.59 -8.79
CA VAL A 77 -8.23 -12.44 -10.22
C VAL A 77 -9.39 -13.34 -10.69
N ALA A 78 -9.96 -14.20 -9.85
CA ALA A 78 -10.70 -15.37 -10.37
C ALA A 78 -12.17 -15.47 -9.99
N SER A 79 -12.78 -14.57 -9.25
CA SER A 79 -14.20 -14.63 -8.99
C SER A 79 -14.94 -13.46 -9.63
N GLU A 80 -16.11 -13.73 -10.20
CA GLU A 80 -17.01 -12.67 -10.71
C GLU A 80 -17.35 -11.64 -9.62
N GLU A 81 -17.28 -12.00 -8.35
CA GLU A 81 -17.43 -11.13 -7.19
C GLU A 81 -16.32 -10.08 -7.08
N CYS A 82 -15.09 -10.41 -7.47
CA CYS A 82 -13.97 -9.45 -7.46
C CYS A 82 -14.01 -8.46 -8.64
N GLN A 83 -14.77 -8.75 -9.67
CA GLN A 83 -15.01 -7.85 -10.80
C GLN A 83 -16.26 -7.00 -10.61
N ASN A 84 -16.88 -7.05 -9.45
CA ASN A 84 -18.04 -6.25 -9.16
C ASN A 84 -17.65 -4.76 -9.14
N ALA A 85 -18.37 -3.95 -9.93
CA ALA A 85 -18.17 -2.50 -10.00
C ALA A 85 -18.32 -1.77 -8.65
N ASN A 86 -18.75 -2.47 -7.61
CA ASN A 86 -18.86 -1.96 -6.24
C ASN A 86 -17.61 -2.21 -5.38
N ASN A 87 -16.62 -2.94 -5.89
CA ASN A 87 -15.31 -3.05 -5.22
C ASN A 87 -14.55 -1.75 -5.48
N GLN A 88 -14.64 -0.84 -4.54
CA GLN A 88 -13.91 0.40 -4.61
C GLN A 88 -12.55 0.20 -3.93
N GLU A 89 -11.53 0.36 -4.73
CA GLU A 89 -10.14 0.37 -4.30
C GLU A 89 -9.74 1.79 -3.87
N LEU A 90 -8.60 1.93 -3.22
CA LEU A 90 -8.07 3.23 -2.82
C LEU A 90 -7.30 3.91 -3.95
N GLU A 91 -7.00 3.15 -5.02
CA GLU A 91 -6.35 3.63 -6.24
C GLU A 91 -5.04 4.39 -5.92
N PHE A 92 -4.89 5.59 -6.47
CA PHE A 92 -3.69 6.41 -6.29
C PHE A 92 -3.64 7.16 -4.96
N TRP A 93 -4.62 7.00 -4.07
CA TRP A 93 -4.67 7.67 -2.78
C TRP A 93 -3.90 6.96 -1.67
N ASP A 94 -3.46 5.73 -1.91
CA ASP A 94 -2.84 4.90 -0.89
C ASP A 94 -1.59 4.19 -1.43
N LEU A 95 -0.53 4.10 -0.61
CA LEU A 95 0.71 3.45 -0.99
C LEU A 95 0.55 1.94 -1.22
N MET A 96 -0.35 1.29 -0.46
CA MET A 96 -0.60 -0.15 -0.59
C MET A 96 -1.61 -0.50 -1.69
N ASP A 97 -1.91 0.48 -2.54
CA ASP A 97 -2.65 0.36 -3.78
C ASP A 97 -1.86 1.06 -4.90
N GLY A 98 -2.47 1.67 -5.88
CA GLY A 98 -1.85 2.35 -7.01
C GLY A 98 -0.99 3.58 -6.66
N GLY A 99 -1.05 4.03 -5.42
CA GLY A 99 -0.28 5.19 -4.93
C GLY A 99 1.24 5.01 -4.99
N GLU A 100 1.73 3.77 -5.04
CA GLU A 100 3.16 3.48 -5.27
C GLU A 100 3.69 4.03 -6.60
N TYR A 101 2.80 4.16 -7.61
CA TYR A 101 3.16 4.62 -8.96
C TYR A 101 2.99 6.13 -9.18
N VAL A 102 2.52 6.88 -8.20
CA VAL A 102 2.34 8.34 -8.33
C VAL A 102 3.66 8.99 -8.70
N ASN A 103 3.61 9.87 -9.70
CA ASN A 103 4.79 10.50 -10.28
C ASN A 103 5.88 9.48 -10.71
N ASN A 104 5.47 8.38 -11.35
CA ASN A 104 6.33 7.24 -11.73
C ASN A 104 7.06 6.62 -10.53
N GLY A 105 6.45 6.62 -9.36
CA GLY A 105 6.99 6.08 -8.13
C GLY A 105 8.03 6.97 -7.43
N TYR A 106 8.36 8.13 -7.97
CA TYR A 106 9.32 9.03 -7.34
C TYR A 106 8.72 9.87 -6.20
N ARG A 107 7.40 9.99 -6.18
CA ARG A 107 6.66 10.67 -5.13
C ARG A 107 5.37 9.88 -4.84
N PRO A 108 5.50 8.70 -4.20
CA PRO A 108 4.36 7.86 -3.91
C PRO A 108 3.40 8.55 -2.94
N SER A 109 2.18 8.05 -2.92
CA SER A 109 1.18 8.43 -1.93
C SER A 109 1.60 7.98 -0.54
N GLU A 110 1.01 8.58 0.46
CA GLU A 110 1.28 8.27 1.85
C GLU A 110 0.40 7.12 2.34
N TYR A 111 0.68 6.66 3.54
CA TYR A 111 -0.17 5.70 4.24
C TYR A 111 -1.46 6.36 4.72
N SER A 112 -2.56 5.65 4.60
CA SER A 112 -3.82 5.98 5.25
C SER A 112 -3.70 5.98 6.79
N ALA A 113 -4.66 6.60 7.46
CA ALA A 113 -4.71 6.58 8.93
C ALA A 113 -4.82 5.15 9.48
N TRP A 114 -5.54 4.27 8.77
CA TRP A 114 -5.66 2.87 9.15
C TRP A 114 -4.31 2.16 9.18
N GLU A 115 -3.50 2.35 8.15
CA GLU A 115 -2.17 1.75 8.06
C GLU A 115 -1.23 2.30 9.11
N ARG A 116 -1.25 3.62 9.33
CA ARG A 116 -0.46 4.28 10.37
C ARG A 116 -0.84 3.76 11.77
N GLU A 117 -2.12 3.48 12.02
CA GLU A 117 -2.56 2.85 13.27
C GLU A 117 -2.09 1.40 13.36
N ALA A 118 -2.21 0.62 12.30
CA ALA A 118 -1.76 -0.77 12.24
C ALA A 118 -0.25 -0.89 12.49
N LEU A 119 0.54 0.07 12.04
CA LEU A 119 1.98 0.16 12.27
C LEU A 119 2.33 0.75 13.66
N GLY A 120 1.36 1.21 14.43
CA GLY A 120 1.57 1.82 15.74
C GLY A 120 2.10 3.26 15.68
N TRP A 121 1.99 3.91 14.54
CA TRP A 121 2.48 5.29 14.33
C TRP A 121 1.45 6.36 14.64
N MET A 122 0.20 5.97 14.73
CA MET A 122 -0.93 6.86 14.97
C MET A 122 -1.97 6.17 15.86
N SER A 123 -2.79 6.98 16.54
CA SER A 123 -4.02 6.54 17.19
C SER A 123 -5.21 7.25 16.56
N ILE A 124 -6.27 6.52 16.28
CA ILE A 124 -7.50 7.03 15.70
C ILE A 124 -8.52 7.25 16.82
N ASP A 125 -8.99 8.48 16.98
CA ASP A 125 -9.98 8.81 18.00
C ASP A 125 -11.37 8.30 17.57
N THR A 126 -12.06 7.55 18.42
CA THR A 126 -13.41 7.06 18.14
C THR A 126 -14.44 8.10 18.59
N LEU A 127 -15.25 8.59 17.66
CA LEU A 127 -16.36 9.48 17.93
C LEU A 127 -17.61 8.69 18.31
N LYS A 128 -18.23 9.06 19.42
CA LYS A 128 -19.39 8.33 19.98
C LYS A 128 -20.72 9.02 19.67
N ASP A 129 -20.69 10.33 19.53
CA ASP A 129 -21.88 11.16 19.37
C ASP A 129 -21.74 12.12 18.19
N THR A 130 -22.84 12.74 17.81
CA THR A 130 -22.81 13.82 16.82
C THR A 130 -21.96 14.96 17.34
N THR A 131 -20.90 15.26 16.61
CA THR A 131 -19.95 16.31 16.98
C THR A 131 -19.41 17.02 15.75
N SER A 132 -18.81 18.19 15.98
CA SER A 132 -18.11 18.93 14.94
C SER A 132 -16.61 18.85 15.21
N VAL A 133 -15.84 18.45 14.20
CA VAL A 133 -14.40 18.37 14.29
C VAL A 133 -13.73 19.19 13.20
N VAL A 134 -12.57 19.76 13.48
CA VAL A 134 -11.72 20.39 12.48
C VAL A 134 -10.74 19.35 11.97
N LEU A 135 -10.90 18.96 10.71
CA LEU A 135 -10.09 17.94 10.08
C LEU A 135 -8.88 18.57 9.38
N LYS A 136 -7.78 18.69 10.09
CA LYS A 136 -6.49 19.08 9.53
C LYS A 136 -5.86 17.90 8.81
N THR A 137 -4.97 18.17 7.86
CA THR A 137 -4.18 17.12 7.21
C THR A 137 -3.30 16.39 8.22
N ILE A 138 -3.18 15.08 8.06
CA ILE A 138 -2.40 14.25 8.96
C ILE A 138 -0.96 14.74 9.04
N ASP A 139 -0.37 15.13 7.92
CA ASP A 139 1.01 15.61 7.84
C ASP A 139 1.27 16.93 8.57
N ASN A 140 0.23 17.71 8.77
CA ASN A 140 0.28 18.94 9.53
C ASN A 140 -0.21 18.75 10.98
N GLY A 141 -0.02 17.56 11.54
CA GLY A 141 -0.45 17.25 12.90
C GLY A 141 -1.96 17.09 13.06
N GLY A 142 -2.66 16.78 11.98
CA GLY A 142 -4.08 16.42 12.01
C GLY A 142 -4.32 15.08 12.66
N LYS A 143 -5.58 14.79 12.91
CA LYS A 143 -6.07 13.53 13.46
C LYS A 143 -7.02 12.86 12.49
N ALA A 144 -7.09 11.53 12.58
CA ALA A 144 -8.16 10.76 11.98
C ALA A 144 -9.20 10.42 13.05
N TYR A 145 -10.42 10.17 12.60
CA TYR A 145 -11.54 9.84 13.45
C TYR A 145 -12.23 8.56 12.96
N ARG A 146 -12.66 7.74 13.91
CA ARG A 146 -13.38 6.49 13.65
C ARG A 146 -14.85 6.64 14.04
N PHE A 147 -15.73 6.14 13.18
CA PHE A 147 -17.16 6.03 13.42
C PHE A 147 -17.55 4.57 13.38
N MET A 148 -18.07 4.05 14.48
CA MET A 148 -18.54 2.67 14.53
C MET A 148 -19.88 2.53 13.80
N ASN A 149 -20.05 1.43 13.07
CA ASN A 149 -21.38 1.09 12.56
C ASN A 149 -22.23 0.55 13.70
N ASN A 150 -23.19 1.34 14.17
CA ASN A 150 -24.09 0.98 15.28
C ASN A 150 -25.03 -0.19 14.95
N ASN A 151 -25.15 -0.55 13.67
CA ASN A 151 -25.94 -1.72 13.23
C ASN A 151 -25.11 -3.00 13.18
N ASP A 152 -23.80 -2.91 13.30
CA ASP A 152 -22.93 -4.09 13.37
C ASP A 152 -22.87 -4.62 14.81
N VAL A 153 -23.58 -5.73 15.03
CA VAL A 153 -23.61 -6.42 16.32
C VAL A 153 -22.26 -7.01 16.75
N THR A 154 -21.33 -7.14 15.80
CA THR A 154 -19.97 -7.65 16.08
C THR A 154 -19.04 -6.56 16.57
N GLY A 155 -19.39 -5.29 16.37
CA GLY A 155 -18.57 -4.12 16.71
C GLY A 155 -17.27 -4.02 15.92
N LYS A 156 -17.19 -4.66 14.75
CA LYS A 156 -15.99 -4.69 13.92
C LYS A 156 -16.04 -3.75 12.72
N GLU A 157 -17.25 -3.38 12.30
CA GLU A 157 -17.43 -2.51 11.16
C GLU A 157 -17.37 -1.04 11.58
N TYR A 158 -16.55 -0.27 10.89
CA TYR A 158 -16.37 1.15 11.15
C TYR A 158 -15.92 1.89 9.89
N PHE A 159 -16.06 3.21 9.92
CA PHE A 159 -15.50 4.11 8.93
C PHE A 159 -14.40 4.96 9.56
N ILE A 160 -13.40 5.30 8.76
CA ILE A 160 -12.36 6.25 9.15
C ILE A 160 -12.53 7.52 8.31
N LEU A 161 -12.45 8.66 8.97
CA LEU A 161 -12.43 9.98 8.37
C LEU A 161 -11.07 10.60 8.58
N GLU A 162 -10.40 10.92 7.49
CA GLU A 162 -9.11 11.59 7.46
C GLU A 162 -9.08 12.67 6.38
N ASN A 163 -8.13 13.59 6.49
CA ASN A 163 -7.85 14.60 5.47
C ASN A 163 -6.47 14.34 4.89
N VAL A 164 -6.45 13.96 3.61
CA VAL A 164 -5.24 13.72 2.82
C VAL A 164 -5.13 14.82 1.78
N GLN A 165 -3.95 15.42 1.63
CA GLN A 165 -3.66 16.44 0.62
C GLN A 165 -2.31 16.12 -0.01
N TYR A 166 -2.27 16.18 -1.34
CA TYR A 166 -1.06 15.96 -2.15
C TYR A 166 -0.48 17.25 -2.69
#